data_224ab5cc7e8a6657faa56258b6dc2a92
#
_entry.id   224ab5cc7e8a6657faa56258b6dc2a92
#
_cell.length_a   1.000
_cell.length_b   1.000
_cell.length_c   1.000
_cell.angle_alpha   90.00
_cell.angle_beta   90.00
_cell.angle_gamma   90.00
#
_symmetry.space_group_name_H-M   'P 1'
#
loop_
_entity.id
_entity.type
_entity.pdbx_description
1 polymer ?
#
loop_
_entity_poly.entity_id
_entity_poly.type
_entity_poly.pdbx_seq_one_letter_code
_entity_poly.pdbx_strand_id
1 'polypeptide(L)'
;MNNDERICSIALTLCPGIGHIGAKRLIDGMGSAVEVFRQRKELPELLPGISPAVIAALDNPAAFLRAEHEMEFVEKNRLICLTLKDESYPSRLRECEDAPAVLFFKGNTDFNRLCVIDMVGTRNATEYGKQFCADFLRDLSASCPDVLVVSGLAYGIDIHSHRAALANHLSTVAVLAHGLDRIYPYVHRKTAIDMLENGGLLTEFLTETNPDRHNFVSRNRIVAGMSDATIVVESADKGGSLITADLAVGYHRDCFAVPGRTSDASSRGCNL
;
A
#
# COMPACT_ATOMS: atom_id res chain seq x y z
N MET A 1 -3.02 2.56 22.22
CA MET A 1 -4.21 2.08 21.52
C MET A 1 -4.42 0.63 21.87
N ASN A 2 -5.66 0.19 22.02
CA ASN A 2 -5.98 -1.12 22.59
C ASN A 2 -5.59 -2.24 21.60
N ASN A 3 -4.94 -3.29 22.07
CA ASN A 3 -4.58 -4.48 21.29
C ASN A 3 -5.82 -5.13 20.64
N ASP A 4 -6.97 -4.99 21.29
CA ASP A 4 -8.27 -5.50 20.82
C ASP A 4 -8.69 -4.89 19.46
N GLU A 5 -8.47 -3.58 19.22
CA GLU A 5 -8.82 -2.95 17.93
C GLU A 5 -7.97 -3.52 16.79
N ARG A 6 -6.69 -3.78 17.02
CA ARG A 6 -5.80 -4.40 16.02
C ARG A 6 -6.23 -5.82 15.70
N ILE A 7 -6.46 -6.63 16.72
CA ILE A 7 -6.95 -8.02 16.56
C ILE A 7 -8.28 -8.03 15.82
N CYS A 8 -9.25 -7.19 16.22
CA CYS A 8 -10.53 -7.09 15.54
C CYS A 8 -10.39 -6.61 14.08
N SER A 9 -9.54 -5.61 13.82
CA SER A 9 -9.30 -5.13 12.46
C SER A 9 -8.70 -6.22 11.57
N ILE A 10 -7.73 -6.99 12.07
CA ILE A 10 -7.16 -8.14 11.34
C ILE A 10 -8.24 -9.21 11.14
N ALA A 11 -8.96 -9.61 12.19
CA ALA A 11 -10.00 -10.63 12.10
C ALA A 11 -11.10 -10.25 11.08
N LEU A 12 -11.45 -8.97 10.98
CA LEU A 12 -12.43 -8.47 10.02
C LEU A 12 -11.98 -8.69 8.57
N THR A 13 -10.69 -8.54 8.27
CA THR A 13 -10.15 -8.81 6.92
C THR A 13 -10.17 -10.30 6.54
N LEU A 14 -10.27 -11.17 7.54
CA LEU A 14 -10.30 -12.63 7.37
C LEU A 14 -11.73 -13.18 7.28
N CYS A 15 -12.74 -12.35 7.49
CA CYS A 15 -14.14 -12.76 7.40
C CYS A 15 -14.55 -12.95 5.93
N PRO A 16 -15.03 -14.14 5.53
CA PRO A 16 -15.41 -14.41 4.15
C PRO A 16 -16.49 -13.44 3.63
N GLY A 17 -16.27 -12.91 2.42
CA GLY A 17 -17.21 -11.99 1.79
C GLY A 17 -17.15 -10.54 2.29
N ILE A 18 -16.29 -10.25 3.26
CA ILE A 18 -15.99 -8.87 3.69
C ILE A 18 -14.71 -8.43 2.99
N GLY A 19 -14.83 -7.77 1.84
CA GLY A 19 -13.70 -7.17 1.15
C GLY A 19 -13.29 -5.83 1.79
N HIS A 20 -12.28 -5.16 1.23
CA HIS A 20 -11.74 -3.90 1.77
C HIS A 20 -12.81 -2.82 1.95
N ILE A 21 -13.64 -2.58 0.93
CA ILE A 21 -14.76 -1.60 0.98
C ILE A 21 -15.75 -1.98 2.09
N GLY A 22 -16.09 -3.27 2.20
CA GLY A 22 -16.99 -3.77 3.23
C GLY A 22 -16.44 -3.57 4.64
N ALA A 23 -15.17 -3.91 4.86
CA ALA A 23 -14.50 -3.74 6.15
C ALA A 23 -14.44 -2.26 6.55
N LYS A 24 -14.01 -1.39 5.63
CA LYS A 24 -13.97 0.05 5.88
C LYS A 24 -15.35 0.60 6.21
N ARG A 25 -16.38 0.25 5.43
CA ARG A 25 -17.76 0.69 5.64
C ARG A 25 -18.30 0.25 7.00
N LEU A 26 -18.00 -0.96 7.44
CA LEU A 26 -18.36 -1.47 8.76
C LEU A 26 -17.68 -0.67 9.88
N ILE A 27 -16.36 -0.44 9.75
CA ILE A 27 -15.59 0.32 10.74
C ILE A 27 -16.07 1.77 10.82
N ASP A 28 -16.27 2.41 9.68
CA ASP A 28 -16.73 3.81 9.62
C ASP A 28 -18.14 3.96 10.21
N GLY A 29 -19.04 3.03 9.92
CA GLY A 29 -20.42 3.06 10.41
C GLY A 29 -20.55 2.74 11.90
N MET A 30 -19.73 1.82 12.42
CA MET A 30 -19.77 1.40 13.82
C MET A 30 -18.77 2.14 14.72
N GLY A 31 -17.89 2.93 14.12
CA GLY A 31 -16.88 3.69 14.83
C GLY A 31 -15.58 2.93 15.13
N SER A 32 -15.56 1.59 15.16
CA SER A 32 -14.35 0.77 15.33
C SER A 32 -14.60 -0.68 14.94
N ALA A 33 -13.52 -1.45 14.68
CA ALA A 33 -13.62 -2.90 14.42
C ALA A 33 -14.12 -3.66 15.66
N VAL A 34 -13.76 -3.22 16.85
CA VAL A 34 -14.29 -3.79 18.12
C VAL A 34 -15.80 -3.69 18.17
N GLU A 35 -16.37 -2.51 17.86
CA GLU A 35 -17.81 -2.32 17.89
C GLU A 35 -18.55 -3.12 16.81
N VAL A 36 -17.93 -3.34 15.65
CA VAL A 36 -18.47 -4.22 14.61
C VAL A 36 -18.72 -5.63 15.16
N PHE A 37 -17.74 -6.22 15.86
CA PHE A 37 -17.89 -7.55 16.44
C PHE A 37 -18.79 -7.57 17.67
N ARG A 38 -18.70 -6.55 18.52
CA ARG A 38 -19.49 -6.43 19.74
C ARG A 38 -20.99 -6.35 19.46
N GLN A 39 -21.37 -5.51 18.49
CA GLN A 39 -22.75 -5.24 18.13
C GLN A 39 -23.20 -5.98 16.86
N ARG A 40 -22.54 -7.10 16.50
CA ARG A 40 -22.78 -7.80 15.24
C ARG A 40 -24.23 -8.25 15.02
N LYS A 41 -24.98 -8.49 16.09
CA LYS A 41 -26.38 -8.89 16.01
C LYS A 41 -27.32 -7.72 15.71
N GLU A 42 -26.89 -6.52 16.03
CA GLU A 42 -27.64 -5.26 15.88
C GLU A 42 -27.30 -4.54 14.57
N LEU A 43 -26.28 -5.04 13.84
CA LEU A 43 -25.82 -4.44 12.56
C LEU A 43 -26.95 -4.23 11.53
N PRO A 44 -27.97 -5.12 11.37
CA PRO A 44 -29.07 -4.89 10.44
C PRO A 44 -29.89 -3.63 10.75
N GLU A 45 -29.98 -3.27 12.03
CA GLU A 45 -30.71 -2.09 12.50
C GLU A 45 -29.84 -0.84 12.42
N LEU A 46 -28.55 -0.96 12.77
CA LEU A 46 -27.59 0.15 12.82
C LEU A 46 -27.07 0.55 11.45
N LEU A 47 -26.89 -0.42 10.55
CA LEU A 47 -26.36 -0.22 9.20
C LEU A 47 -27.28 -0.87 8.15
N PRO A 48 -28.32 -0.19 7.70
CA PRO A 48 -29.26 -0.74 6.72
C PRO A 48 -28.56 -1.21 5.43
N GLY A 49 -28.95 -2.39 4.94
CA GLY A 49 -28.41 -2.99 3.72
C GLY A 49 -27.26 -3.96 3.93
N ILE A 50 -26.90 -4.30 5.17
CA ILE A 50 -25.97 -5.39 5.46
C ILE A 50 -26.68 -6.73 5.24
N SER A 51 -26.02 -7.61 4.47
CA SER A 51 -26.58 -8.92 4.19
C SER A 51 -26.44 -9.87 5.39
N PRO A 52 -27.40 -10.80 5.61
CA PRO A 52 -27.27 -11.84 6.64
C PRO A 52 -25.97 -12.67 6.51
N ALA A 53 -25.46 -12.84 5.30
CA ALA A 53 -24.20 -13.56 5.05
C ALA A 53 -23.00 -12.84 5.69
N VAL A 54 -22.95 -11.50 5.65
CA VAL A 54 -21.89 -10.71 6.32
C VAL A 54 -21.98 -10.90 7.83
N ILE A 55 -23.18 -10.89 8.41
CA ILE A 55 -23.37 -11.07 9.86
C ILE A 55 -22.88 -12.47 10.29
N ALA A 56 -23.25 -13.49 9.52
CA ALA A 56 -22.79 -14.86 9.76
C ALA A 56 -21.26 -14.99 9.63
N ALA A 57 -20.65 -14.29 8.68
CA ALA A 57 -19.19 -14.29 8.48
C ALA A 57 -18.42 -13.67 9.66
N LEU A 58 -19.03 -12.78 10.45
CA LEU A 58 -18.43 -12.20 11.65
C LEU A 58 -18.35 -13.21 12.82
N ASP A 59 -19.10 -14.30 12.79
CA ASP A 59 -18.99 -15.35 13.80
C ASP A 59 -17.95 -16.40 13.40
N ASN A 60 -16.69 -15.96 13.30
CA ASN A 60 -15.56 -16.74 12.82
C ASN A 60 -14.40 -16.79 13.86
N PRO A 61 -14.42 -17.73 14.80
CA PRO A 61 -13.35 -17.87 15.80
C PRO A 61 -11.96 -18.10 15.17
N ALA A 62 -11.89 -18.76 14.01
CA ALA A 62 -10.61 -19.00 13.34
C ALA A 62 -9.95 -17.69 12.86
N ALA A 63 -10.74 -16.68 12.50
CA ALA A 63 -10.23 -15.37 12.14
C ALA A 63 -9.53 -14.68 13.32
N PHE A 64 -10.07 -14.79 14.52
CA PHE A 64 -9.45 -14.27 15.74
C PHE A 64 -8.15 -14.99 16.10
N LEU A 65 -8.15 -16.32 16.06
CA LEU A 65 -6.93 -17.11 16.32
C LEU A 65 -5.82 -16.72 15.32
N ARG A 66 -6.16 -16.55 14.06
CA ARG A 66 -5.19 -16.13 13.04
C ARG A 66 -4.72 -14.68 13.28
N ALA A 67 -5.61 -13.80 13.72
CA ALA A 67 -5.28 -12.42 14.06
C ALA A 67 -4.35 -12.33 15.28
N GLU A 68 -4.59 -13.12 16.32
CA GLU A 68 -3.72 -13.23 17.50
C GLU A 68 -2.31 -13.70 17.12
N HIS A 69 -2.22 -14.76 16.31
CA HIS A 69 -0.93 -15.25 15.79
C HIS A 69 -0.19 -14.20 14.95
N GLU A 70 -0.91 -13.39 14.16
CA GLU A 70 -0.29 -12.29 13.41
C GLU A 70 0.24 -11.20 14.36
N MET A 71 -0.50 -10.88 15.42
CA MET A 71 -0.05 -9.90 16.41
C MET A 71 1.18 -10.39 17.20
N GLU A 72 1.30 -11.68 17.49
CA GLU A 72 2.53 -12.26 18.06
C GLU A 72 3.73 -12.04 17.13
N PHE A 73 3.53 -12.24 15.81
CA PHE A 73 4.58 -11.97 14.82
C PHE A 73 4.96 -10.48 14.78
N VAL A 74 3.97 -9.59 14.82
CA VAL A 74 4.16 -8.13 14.87
C VAL A 74 5.02 -7.74 16.07
N GLU A 75 4.69 -8.20 17.26
CA GLU A 75 5.42 -7.89 18.50
C GLU A 75 6.85 -8.47 18.47
N LYS A 76 7.00 -9.74 18.11
CA LYS A 76 8.29 -10.43 18.03
C LYS A 76 9.26 -9.75 17.08
N ASN A 77 8.77 -9.23 15.94
CA ASN A 77 9.58 -8.61 14.91
C ASN A 77 9.63 -7.07 15.00
N ARG A 78 9.03 -6.49 16.05
CA ARG A 78 8.95 -5.03 16.25
C ARG A 78 8.39 -4.31 15.05
N LEU A 79 7.28 -4.84 14.51
CA LEU A 79 6.52 -4.20 13.44
C LEU A 79 5.51 -3.23 14.05
N ILE A 80 5.06 -2.29 13.23
CA ILE A 80 3.96 -1.39 13.56
C ILE A 80 2.71 -1.92 12.85
N CYS A 81 1.65 -2.20 13.61
CA CYS A 81 0.34 -2.51 13.08
C CYS A 81 -0.53 -1.26 13.16
N LEU A 82 -0.93 -0.72 12.01
CA LEU A 82 -1.74 0.48 11.87
C LEU A 82 -3.17 0.11 11.49
N THR A 83 -4.15 0.68 12.18
CA THR A 83 -5.57 0.58 11.85
C THR A 83 -6.09 1.91 11.31
N LEU A 84 -7.27 1.93 10.70
CA LEU A 84 -7.91 3.16 10.22
C LEU A 84 -8.08 4.24 11.30
N LYS A 85 -8.01 3.86 12.59
CA LYS A 85 -8.13 4.76 13.75
C LYS A 85 -6.82 5.38 14.21
N ASP A 86 -5.68 4.87 13.75
CA ASP A 86 -4.38 5.41 14.12
C ASP A 86 -4.10 6.74 13.43
N GLU A 87 -3.67 7.76 14.14
CA GLU A 87 -3.28 9.05 13.56
C GLU A 87 -2.15 8.91 12.55
N SER A 88 -1.25 7.97 12.79
CA SER A 88 -0.13 7.64 11.90
C SER A 88 -0.52 6.79 10.68
N TYR A 89 -1.78 6.36 10.56
CA TYR A 89 -2.25 5.72 9.32
C TYR A 89 -2.18 6.73 8.17
N PRO A 90 -1.73 6.34 6.94
CA PRO A 90 -1.66 7.25 5.80
C PRO A 90 -3.01 7.96 5.55
N SER A 91 -3.07 9.26 5.80
CA SER A 91 -4.32 10.03 5.75
C SER A 91 -4.96 10.03 4.36
N ARG A 92 -4.12 10.15 3.32
CA ARG A 92 -4.57 10.09 1.92
C ARG A 92 -5.23 8.75 1.59
N LEU A 93 -4.61 7.65 2.04
CA LEU A 93 -5.16 6.31 1.84
C LEU A 93 -6.46 6.09 2.63
N ARG A 94 -6.57 6.67 3.83
CA ARG A 94 -7.79 6.59 4.66
C ARG A 94 -9.02 7.17 3.94
N GLU A 95 -8.84 8.17 3.09
CA GLU A 95 -9.91 8.77 2.28
C GLU A 95 -10.42 7.85 1.16
N CYS A 96 -9.62 6.88 0.71
CA CYS A 96 -10.04 5.94 -0.32
C CYS A 96 -11.13 5.00 0.19
N GLU A 97 -12.13 4.69 -0.64
CA GLU A 97 -13.24 3.80 -0.25
C GLU A 97 -12.78 2.39 0.09
N ASP A 98 -11.71 1.93 -0.54
CA ASP A 98 -11.13 0.61 -0.39
C ASP A 98 -9.86 0.60 0.49
N ALA A 99 -9.70 1.61 1.35
CA ALA A 99 -8.59 1.67 2.30
C ALA A 99 -8.49 0.38 3.12
N PRO A 100 -7.30 -0.21 3.28
CA PRO A 100 -7.12 -1.39 4.13
C PRO A 100 -7.53 -1.13 5.58
N ALA A 101 -8.29 -2.04 6.19
CA ALA A 101 -8.63 -1.95 7.61
C ALA A 101 -7.39 -1.98 8.51
N VAL A 102 -6.31 -2.62 8.03
CA VAL A 102 -5.05 -2.78 8.76
C VAL A 102 -3.87 -2.73 7.79
N LEU A 103 -2.77 -2.14 8.26
CA LEU A 103 -1.47 -2.11 7.59
C LEU A 103 -0.38 -2.56 8.55
N PHE A 104 0.60 -3.29 8.03
CA PHE A 104 1.80 -3.70 8.76
C PHE A 104 2.99 -2.95 8.21
N PHE A 105 3.78 -2.35 9.09
CA PHE A 105 4.91 -1.52 8.69
C PHE A 105 6.18 -1.90 9.45
N LYS A 106 7.30 -1.88 8.72
CA LYS A 106 8.64 -1.98 9.28
C LYS A 106 9.50 -0.87 8.70
N GLY A 107 9.96 0.02 9.55
CA GLY A 107 10.78 1.16 9.15
C GLY A 107 10.60 2.35 10.06
N ASN A 108 11.03 3.51 9.56
CA ASN A 108 10.99 4.77 10.28
C ASN A 108 10.65 5.91 9.30
N THR A 109 9.38 6.29 9.25
CA THR A 109 8.91 7.45 8.47
C THR A 109 7.54 7.93 8.95
N ASP A 110 7.23 9.18 8.67
CA ASP A 110 5.89 9.72 8.71
C ASP A 110 5.25 9.57 7.32
N PHE A 111 4.08 8.93 7.26
CA PHE A 111 3.29 8.79 6.03
C PHE A 111 2.50 10.05 5.66
N ASN A 112 2.34 10.96 6.63
CA ASN A 112 1.49 12.16 6.50
C ASN A 112 2.31 13.41 6.19
N ARG A 113 3.47 13.24 5.54
CA ARG A 113 4.29 14.36 5.05
C ARG A 113 3.50 15.23 4.09
N LEU A 114 3.92 16.49 3.97
CA LEU A 114 3.27 17.48 3.11
C LEU A 114 3.23 17.04 1.63
N CYS A 115 4.27 16.34 1.17
CA CYS A 115 4.38 15.86 -0.20
C CYS A 115 4.68 14.35 -0.21
N VAL A 116 3.82 13.58 -0.85
CA VAL A 116 3.98 12.14 -1.05
C VAL A 116 3.76 11.84 -2.52
N ILE A 117 4.76 11.28 -3.19
CA ILE A 117 4.65 10.88 -4.60
C ILE A 117 4.86 9.38 -4.74
N ASP A 118 4.24 8.78 -5.73
CA ASP A 118 4.64 7.45 -6.15
C ASP A 118 5.23 7.44 -7.56
N MET A 119 6.18 6.52 -7.76
CA MET A 119 6.82 6.29 -9.05
C MET A 119 6.63 4.84 -9.45
N VAL A 120 6.02 4.63 -10.60
CA VAL A 120 5.71 3.30 -11.13
C VAL A 120 6.12 3.17 -12.59
N GLY A 121 6.26 1.94 -13.06
CA GLY A 121 6.60 1.71 -14.46
C GLY A 121 6.85 0.26 -14.81
N THR A 122 7.45 0.08 -15.96
CA THR A 122 7.82 -1.25 -16.48
C THR A 122 8.81 -1.97 -15.57
N ARG A 123 8.69 -3.31 -15.51
CA ARG A 123 9.68 -4.16 -14.83
C ARG A 123 11.01 -4.28 -15.62
N ASN A 124 10.98 -3.94 -16.91
CA ASN A 124 12.13 -3.94 -17.80
C ASN A 124 12.52 -2.50 -18.16
N ALA A 125 12.96 -1.74 -17.14
CA ALA A 125 13.34 -0.34 -17.31
C ALA A 125 14.50 -0.21 -18.30
N THR A 126 14.38 0.74 -19.25
CA THR A 126 15.47 1.12 -20.14
C THR A 126 16.48 2.01 -19.42
N GLU A 127 17.62 2.28 -20.04
CA GLU A 127 18.60 3.23 -19.47
C GLU A 127 17.98 4.64 -19.35
N TYR A 128 17.07 5.02 -20.27
CA TYR A 128 16.33 6.27 -20.18
C TYR A 128 15.46 6.34 -18.91
N GLY A 129 14.64 5.32 -18.65
CA GLY A 129 13.81 5.28 -17.46
C GLY A 129 14.62 5.26 -16.16
N LYS A 130 15.75 4.53 -16.12
CA LYS A 130 16.66 4.52 -14.97
C LYS A 130 17.28 5.89 -14.73
N GLN A 131 17.76 6.53 -15.79
CA GLN A 131 18.38 7.86 -15.72
C GLN A 131 17.33 8.90 -15.28
N PHE A 132 16.10 8.82 -15.82
CA PHE A 132 15.03 9.70 -15.38
C PHE A 132 14.77 9.57 -13.88
N CYS A 133 14.67 8.36 -13.34
CA CYS A 133 14.50 8.17 -11.90
C CYS A 133 15.62 8.83 -11.09
N ALA A 134 16.87 8.69 -11.53
CA ALA A 134 18.03 9.26 -10.85
C ALA A 134 18.01 10.79 -10.88
N ASP A 135 17.82 11.38 -12.06
CA ASP A 135 17.84 12.84 -12.26
C ASP A 135 16.64 13.51 -11.59
N PHE A 136 15.44 12.97 -11.78
CA PHE A 136 14.21 13.51 -11.20
C PHE A 136 14.28 13.54 -9.67
N LEU A 137 14.68 12.46 -9.01
CA LEU A 137 14.73 12.40 -7.56
C LEU A 137 15.90 13.21 -6.99
N ARG A 138 17.02 13.36 -7.71
CA ARG A 138 18.07 14.31 -7.36
C ARG A 138 17.54 15.74 -7.36
N ASP A 139 16.88 16.15 -8.43
CA ASP A 139 16.40 17.51 -8.60
C ASP A 139 15.24 17.81 -7.62
N LEU A 140 14.39 16.81 -7.39
CA LEU A 140 13.31 16.90 -6.39
C LEU A 140 13.85 17.03 -4.97
N SER A 141 14.93 16.32 -4.62
CA SER A 141 15.54 16.41 -3.30
C SER A 141 16.07 17.81 -2.96
N ALA A 142 16.48 18.56 -3.97
CA ALA A 142 16.93 19.94 -3.80
C ALA A 142 15.77 20.91 -3.55
N SER A 143 14.58 20.64 -4.11
CA SER A 143 13.41 21.53 -4.00
C SER A 143 12.41 21.09 -2.93
N CYS A 144 12.31 19.80 -2.65
CA CYS A 144 11.40 19.20 -1.67
C CYS A 144 12.11 18.08 -0.88
N PRO A 145 13.03 18.41 0.04
CA PRO A 145 13.85 17.42 0.76
C PRO A 145 13.01 16.49 1.67
N ASP A 146 11.81 16.92 2.06
CA ASP A 146 10.91 16.15 2.94
C ASP A 146 9.90 15.29 2.17
N VAL A 147 10.04 15.15 0.84
CA VAL A 147 9.14 14.30 0.06
C VAL A 147 9.26 12.83 0.48
N LEU A 148 8.12 12.15 0.55
CA LEU A 148 8.07 10.70 0.67
C LEU A 148 7.88 10.08 -0.71
N VAL A 149 8.78 9.18 -1.10
CA VAL A 149 8.70 8.43 -2.36
C VAL A 149 8.12 7.04 -2.09
N VAL A 150 7.00 6.71 -2.72
CA VAL A 150 6.32 5.43 -2.59
C VAL A 150 6.49 4.62 -3.89
N SER A 151 6.70 3.33 -3.79
CA SER A 151 6.69 2.42 -4.93
C SER A 151 6.49 0.96 -4.48
N GLY A 152 6.69 -0.01 -5.36
CA GLY A 152 6.31 -1.41 -5.10
C GLY A 152 7.45 -2.40 -4.88
N LEU A 153 8.69 -1.98 -4.86
CA LEU A 153 9.88 -2.85 -4.77
C LEU A 153 10.01 -3.87 -5.91
N ALA A 154 9.25 -3.75 -6.98
CA ALA A 154 9.34 -4.63 -8.15
C ALA A 154 10.62 -4.38 -8.96
N TYR A 155 10.91 -5.25 -9.93
CA TYR A 155 11.97 -4.99 -10.92
C TYR A 155 11.67 -3.70 -11.70
N GLY A 156 12.70 -3.14 -12.33
CA GLY A 156 12.59 -1.99 -13.22
C GLY A 156 12.41 -0.68 -12.47
N ILE A 157 11.40 0.10 -12.83
CA ILE A 157 11.23 1.48 -12.33
C ILE A 157 11.13 1.52 -10.80
N ASP A 158 10.37 0.61 -10.17
CA ASP A 158 10.19 0.62 -8.72
C ASP A 158 11.52 0.59 -7.96
N ILE A 159 12.37 -0.39 -8.27
CA ILE A 159 13.67 -0.52 -7.57
C ILE A 159 14.62 0.63 -7.88
N HIS A 160 14.58 1.19 -9.10
CA HIS A 160 15.41 2.33 -9.46
C HIS A 160 14.95 3.60 -8.75
N SER A 161 13.66 3.80 -8.57
CA SER A 161 13.09 4.90 -7.78
C SER A 161 13.52 4.81 -6.32
N HIS A 162 13.41 3.63 -5.67
CA HIS A 162 13.88 3.45 -4.30
C HIS A 162 15.39 3.74 -4.14
N ARG A 163 16.22 3.22 -5.04
CA ARG A 163 17.67 3.45 -5.01
C ARG A 163 18.02 4.92 -5.23
N ALA A 164 17.34 5.59 -6.15
CA ALA A 164 17.55 7.01 -6.39
C ALA A 164 17.11 7.86 -5.19
N ALA A 165 15.98 7.52 -4.54
CA ALA A 165 15.53 8.18 -3.31
C ALA A 165 16.58 8.03 -2.21
N LEU A 166 17.06 6.81 -1.94
CA LEU A 166 18.10 6.54 -0.95
C LEU A 166 19.40 7.29 -1.24
N ALA A 167 19.83 7.32 -2.51
CA ALA A 167 21.06 8.02 -2.92
C ALA A 167 20.99 9.54 -2.69
N ASN A 168 19.78 10.11 -2.65
CA ASN A 168 19.53 11.53 -2.42
C ASN A 168 18.93 11.79 -1.02
N HIS A 169 19.07 10.86 -0.08
CA HIS A 169 18.61 10.96 1.32
C HIS A 169 17.10 11.21 1.47
N LEU A 170 16.30 10.96 0.44
CA LEU A 170 14.86 11.02 0.50
C LEU A 170 14.28 9.80 1.22
N SER A 171 13.21 10.02 1.97
CA SER A 171 12.45 8.93 2.57
C SER A 171 11.72 8.12 1.50
N THR A 172 11.77 6.78 1.62
CA THR A 172 11.10 5.93 0.63
C THR A 172 10.45 4.69 1.24
N VAL A 173 9.22 4.40 0.82
CA VAL A 173 8.42 3.29 1.32
C VAL A 173 8.05 2.34 0.18
N ALA A 174 8.39 1.07 0.38
CA ALA A 174 7.93 0.00 -0.49
C ALA A 174 6.63 -0.59 0.04
N VAL A 175 5.59 -0.53 -0.78
CA VAL A 175 4.35 -1.28 -0.54
C VAL A 175 4.51 -2.68 -1.11
N LEU A 176 4.31 -3.72 -0.31
CA LEU A 176 4.57 -5.11 -0.70
C LEU A 176 3.27 -5.85 -1.06
N ALA A 177 3.39 -6.86 -1.91
CA ALA A 177 2.28 -7.74 -2.31
C ALA A 177 2.29 -9.09 -1.58
N HIS A 178 2.89 -9.12 -0.39
CA HIS A 178 3.07 -10.31 0.48
C HIS A 178 3.29 -9.86 1.93
N GLY A 179 3.27 -10.80 2.87
CA GLY A 179 3.55 -10.51 4.29
C GLY A 179 4.99 -10.10 4.56
N LEU A 180 5.24 -9.47 5.72
CA LEU A 180 6.58 -9.00 6.15
C LEU A 180 7.48 -10.14 6.67
N ASP A 181 7.06 -11.38 6.58
CA ASP A 181 7.85 -12.59 6.89
C ASP A 181 8.90 -12.92 5.81
N ARG A 182 8.82 -12.27 4.65
CA ARG A 182 9.72 -12.47 3.51
C ARG A 182 9.98 -11.20 2.72
N ILE A 183 10.97 -11.24 1.82
CA ILE A 183 11.24 -10.18 0.86
C ILE A 183 11.17 -10.76 -0.56
N TYR A 184 10.36 -10.15 -1.41
CA TYR A 184 10.26 -10.51 -2.82
C TYR A 184 10.27 -9.24 -3.71
N PRO A 185 11.11 -9.23 -4.78
CA PRO A 185 12.08 -10.27 -5.12
C PRO A 185 13.30 -10.23 -4.19
N TYR A 186 13.87 -11.39 -3.88
CA TYR A 186 14.97 -11.49 -2.91
C TYR A 186 16.23 -10.70 -3.30
N VAL A 187 16.45 -10.49 -4.59
CA VAL A 187 17.57 -9.68 -5.11
C VAL A 187 17.50 -8.21 -4.64
N HIS A 188 16.34 -7.72 -4.23
CA HIS A 188 16.15 -6.36 -3.71
C HIS A 188 16.30 -6.26 -2.19
N ARG A 189 16.67 -7.37 -1.51
CA ARG A 189 16.78 -7.43 -0.05
C ARG A 189 17.71 -6.36 0.53
N LYS A 190 18.84 -6.08 -0.13
CA LYS A 190 19.75 -5.03 0.33
C LYS A 190 19.05 -3.67 0.35
N THR A 191 18.43 -3.27 -0.75
CA THR A 191 17.69 -2.01 -0.84
C THR A 191 16.56 -1.95 0.19
N ALA A 192 15.82 -3.05 0.38
CA ALA A 192 14.76 -3.13 1.39
C ALA A 192 15.28 -2.91 2.83
N ILE A 193 16.48 -3.37 3.14
CA ILE A 193 17.12 -3.13 4.45
C ILE A 193 17.56 -1.67 4.56
N ASP A 194 18.20 -1.14 3.52
CA ASP A 194 18.70 0.25 3.51
C ASP A 194 17.54 1.26 3.69
N MET A 195 16.31 0.92 3.26
CA MET A 195 15.12 1.76 3.42
C MET A 195 14.63 1.85 4.87
N LEU A 196 14.98 0.92 5.76
CA LEU A 196 14.40 0.88 7.11
C LEU A 196 14.80 2.06 7.99
N GLU A 197 15.90 2.72 7.70
CA GLU A 197 16.38 3.86 8.47
C GLU A 197 15.65 5.16 8.15
N ASN A 198 15.27 5.34 6.88
CA ASN A 198 14.56 6.54 6.40
C ASN A 198 13.49 6.15 5.37
N GLY A 199 12.43 5.52 5.84
CA GLY A 199 11.38 4.92 5.03
C GLY A 199 10.96 3.58 5.58
N GLY A 200 10.75 2.57 4.71
CA GLY A 200 10.45 1.22 5.15
C GLY A 200 9.62 0.37 4.22
N LEU A 201 9.07 -0.69 4.78
CA LEU A 201 8.28 -1.69 4.10
C LEU A 201 6.87 -1.70 4.67
N LEU A 202 5.86 -1.57 3.82
CA LEU A 202 4.44 -1.50 4.17
C LEU A 202 3.68 -2.60 3.45
N THR A 203 2.73 -3.22 4.11
CA THR A 203 1.82 -4.18 3.48
C THR A 203 0.48 -4.27 4.21
N GLU A 204 -0.56 -4.66 3.50
CA GLU A 204 -1.83 -5.10 4.08
C GLU A 204 -1.91 -6.62 4.29
N PHE A 205 -0.98 -7.35 3.69
CA PHE A 205 -1.00 -8.82 3.68
C PHE A 205 -0.40 -9.39 4.96
N LEU A 206 -1.06 -10.41 5.49
CA LEU A 206 -0.59 -11.18 6.64
C LEU A 206 0.63 -12.02 6.28
N THR A 207 1.36 -12.46 7.31
CA THR A 207 2.42 -13.46 7.15
C THR A 207 1.92 -14.69 6.39
N GLU A 208 2.84 -15.41 5.74
CA GLU A 208 2.56 -16.60 4.92
C GLU A 208 1.82 -16.30 3.59
N THR A 209 1.46 -15.05 3.33
CA THR A 209 0.90 -14.65 2.03
C THR A 209 1.98 -14.66 0.96
N ASN A 210 1.77 -15.42 -0.11
CA ASN A 210 2.70 -15.50 -1.24
C ASN A 210 2.58 -14.28 -2.17
N PRO A 211 3.67 -13.93 -2.88
CA PRO A 211 3.66 -12.84 -3.86
C PRO A 211 3.00 -13.26 -5.17
N ASP A 212 1.70 -13.53 -5.12
CA ASP A 212 0.90 -13.96 -6.27
C ASP A 212 0.50 -12.78 -7.16
N ARG A 213 0.25 -13.08 -8.46
CA ARG A 213 -0.07 -12.05 -9.45
C ARG A 213 -1.26 -11.15 -9.02
N HIS A 214 -2.28 -11.74 -8.41
CA HIS A 214 -3.44 -11.00 -7.93
C HIS A 214 -3.06 -9.97 -6.85
N ASN A 215 -2.18 -10.35 -5.91
CA ASN A 215 -1.75 -9.48 -4.83
C ASN A 215 -0.96 -8.26 -5.33
N PHE A 216 -0.19 -8.41 -6.43
CA PHE A 216 0.49 -7.26 -7.03
C PHE A 216 -0.48 -6.22 -7.59
N VAL A 217 -1.58 -6.69 -8.19
CA VAL A 217 -2.62 -5.78 -8.72
C VAL A 217 -3.38 -5.13 -7.57
N SER A 218 -3.80 -5.92 -6.57
CA SER A 218 -4.51 -5.42 -5.39
C SER A 218 -3.69 -4.37 -4.63
N ARG A 219 -2.39 -4.61 -4.42
CA ARG A 219 -1.48 -3.71 -3.73
C ARG A 219 -1.36 -2.33 -4.40
N ASN A 220 -1.47 -2.24 -5.72
CA ASN A 220 -1.27 -0.97 -6.44
C ASN A 220 -2.23 0.13 -5.97
N ARG A 221 -3.42 -0.22 -5.48
CA ARG A 221 -4.36 0.74 -4.90
C ARG A 221 -3.79 1.46 -3.66
N ILE A 222 -2.95 0.78 -2.89
CA ILE A 222 -2.29 1.37 -1.72
C ILE A 222 -1.22 2.35 -2.18
N VAL A 223 -0.44 1.99 -3.21
CA VAL A 223 0.57 2.88 -3.79
C VAL A 223 -0.07 4.19 -4.27
N ALA A 224 -1.09 4.09 -5.12
CA ALA A 224 -1.81 5.25 -5.64
C ALA A 224 -2.55 6.03 -4.54
N GLY A 225 -3.24 5.32 -3.63
CA GLY A 225 -4.05 5.94 -2.58
C GLY A 225 -3.23 6.69 -1.51
N MET A 226 -1.97 6.31 -1.29
CA MET A 226 -1.07 6.99 -0.34
C MET A 226 -0.50 8.30 -0.86
N SER A 227 -0.53 8.53 -2.17
CA SER A 227 0.25 9.58 -2.83
C SER A 227 -0.61 10.78 -3.23
N ASP A 228 0.00 11.95 -3.33
CA ASP A 228 -0.61 13.14 -3.94
C ASP A 228 -0.58 13.02 -5.46
N ALA A 229 0.51 12.42 -5.98
CA ALA A 229 0.74 12.29 -7.42
C ALA A 229 1.40 10.95 -7.76
N THR A 230 0.92 10.34 -8.85
CA THR A 230 1.50 9.15 -9.48
C THR A 230 2.32 9.55 -10.69
N ILE A 231 3.57 9.09 -10.77
CA ILE A 231 4.49 9.33 -11.89
C ILE A 231 4.75 8.02 -12.62
N VAL A 232 4.21 7.90 -13.83
CA VAL A 232 4.45 6.75 -14.71
C VAL A 232 5.68 7.03 -15.55
N VAL A 233 6.81 6.35 -15.25
CA VAL A 233 8.10 6.63 -15.91
C VAL A 233 8.20 5.93 -17.27
N GLU A 234 7.87 4.65 -17.33
CA GLU A 234 7.82 3.87 -18.58
C GLU A 234 6.68 2.85 -18.48
N SER A 235 5.89 2.75 -19.54
CA SER A 235 4.84 1.74 -19.65
C SER A 235 4.59 1.35 -21.10
N ALA A 236 4.44 0.04 -21.36
CA ALA A 236 3.85 -0.42 -22.61
C ALA A 236 2.33 -0.19 -22.59
N ASP A 237 1.66 -0.35 -23.76
CA ASP A 237 0.22 -0.11 -23.97
C ASP A 237 -0.70 -0.82 -22.95
N LYS A 238 -0.25 -1.94 -22.37
CA LYS A 238 -0.98 -2.76 -21.38
C LYS A 238 -0.14 -3.03 -20.15
N GLY A 239 0.65 -2.05 -19.71
CA GLY A 239 1.51 -2.18 -18.54
C GLY A 239 0.74 -2.17 -17.22
N GLY A 240 1.23 -2.91 -16.23
CA GLY A 240 0.63 -2.89 -14.88
C GLY A 240 0.69 -1.53 -14.18
N SER A 241 1.61 -0.65 -14.58
CA SER A 241 1.73 0.73 -14.10
C SER A 241 0.53 1.60 -14.53
N LEU A 242 -0.10 1.30 -15.68
CA LEU A 242 -1.32 2.00 -16.11
C LEU A 242 -2.50 1.71 -15.19
N ILE A 243 -2.56 0.51 -14.59
CA ILE A 243 -3.57 0.18 -13.57
C ILE A 243 -3.39 1.10 -12.35
N THR A 244 -2.13 1.38 -11.95
CA THR A 244 -1.86 2.31 -10.84
C THR A 244 -2.26 3.74 -11.21
N ALA A 245 -1.99 4.16 -12.45
CA ALA A 245 -2.42 5.45 -12.97
C ALA A 245 -3.95 5.61 -12.97
N ASP A 246 -4.68 4.61 -13.45
CA ASP A 246 -6.15 4.59 -13.44
C ASP A 246 -6.71 4.66 -12.01
N LEU A 247 -6.09 3.95 -11.06
CA LEU A 247 -6.46 4.01 -9.65
C LEU A 247 -6.21 5.40 -9.06
N ALA A 248 -5.06 6.03 -9.36
CA ALA A 248 -4.74 7.39 -8.91
C ALA A 248 -5.79 8.40 -9.40
N VAL A 249 -6.13 8.35 -10.69
CA VAL A 249 -7.21 9.19 -11.26
C VAL A 249 -8.55 8.91 -10.56
N GLY A 250 -8.88 7.63 -10.30
CA GLY A 250 -10.09 7.24 -9.57
C GLY A 250 -10.14 7.77 -8.13
N TYR A 251 -9.00 7.95 -7.48
CA TYR A 251 -8.87 8.58 -6.15
C TYR A 251 -8.69 10.09 -6.20
N HIS A 252 -8.84 10.73 -7.36
CA HIS A 252 -8.64 12.16 -7.57
C HIS A 252 -7.22 12.61 -7.20
N ARG A 253 -6.22 11.79 -7.50
CA ARG A 253 -4.80 12.13 -7.37
C ARG A 253 -4.25 12.58 -8.72
N ASP A 254 -3.25 13.42 -8.69
CA ASP A 254 -2.57 13.84 -9.91
C ASP A 254 -1.85 12.65 -10.57
N CYS A 255 -1.86 12.61 -11.90
CA CYS A 255 -1.17 11.58 -12.66
C CYS A 255 -0.30 12.21 -13.73
N PHE A 256 0.99 11.90 -13.69
CA PHE A 256 1.99 12.38 -14.65
C PHE A 256 2.59 11.19 -15.39
N ALA A 257 2.86 11.38 -16.66
CA ALA A 257 3.55 10.40 -17.49
C ALA A 257 4.80 11.01 -18.09
N VAL A 258 5.91 10.26 -18.03
CA VAL A 258 7.17 10.68 -18.63
C VAL A 258 7.10 10.38 -20.12
N PRO A 259 7.19 11.40 -21.01
CA PRO A 259 7.11 11.18 -22.43
C PRO A 259 8.35 10.46 -22.95
N GLY A 260 8.17 9.62 -23.94
CA GLY A 260 9.27 8.97 -24.64
C GLY A 260 9.08 9.03 -26.14
N ARG A 261 10.01 8.42 -26.90
CA ARG A 261 9.90 8.41 -28.37
C ARG A 261 8.68 7.60 -28.79
N THR A 262 7.98 8.07 -29.82
CA THR A 262 6.80 7.40 -30.37
C THR A 262 7.09 6.01 -30.92
N SER A 263 8.36 5.75 -31.29
CA SER A 263 8.85 4.43 -31.74
C SER A 263 9.11 3.44 -30.60
N ASP A 264 9.24 3.92 -29.35
CA ASP A 264 9.68 3.08 -28.23
C ASP A 264 8.47 2.37 -27.61
N ALA A 265 8.49 1.03 -27.66
CA ALA A 265 7.43 0.20 -27.11
C ALA A 265 7.22 0.40 -25.61
N SER A 266 8.29 0.73 -24.87
CA SER A 266 8.26 1.00 -23.42
C SER A 266 7.63 2.36 -23.06
N SER A 267 7.43 3.26 -24.01
CA SER A 267 6.86 4.60 -23.78
C SER A 267 5.44 4.75 -24.31
N ARG A 268 4.91 3.75 -25.00
CA ARG A 268 3.59 3.87 -25.64
C ARG A 268 2.49 4.17 -24.64
N GLY A 269 2.46 3.49 -23.50
CA GLY A 269 1.46 3.74 -22.46
C GLY A 269 1.59 5.10 -21.78
N CYS A 270 2.80 5.68 -21.75
CA CYS A 270 3.01 7.02 -21.21
C CYS A 270 2.63 8.11 -22.23
N ASN A 271 2.65 7.81 -23.54
CA ASN A 271 2.36 8.76 -24.61
C ASN A 271 0.85 8.80 -24.98
N LEU A 272 0.03 7.90 -24.42
CA LEU A 272 -1.44 7.86 -24.59
C LEU A 272 -2.13 8.84 -23.64
#